data_382f552185458996bf6e49c3f8d0840d
#
_entry.id   382f552185458996bf6e49c3f8d0840d
#
_cell.length_a   1.000
_cell.length_b   1.000
_cell.length_c   1.000
_cell.angle_alpha   90.00
_cell.angle_beta   90.00
_cell.angle_gamma   90.00
#
_symmetry.space_group_name_H-M   'P 1'
#
loop_
_entity.id
_entity.type
_entity.pdbx_description
1 polymer ?
#
loop_
_entity_poly.entity_id
_entity_poly.type
_entity_poly.pdbx_seq_one_letter_code
_entity_poly.pdbx_strand_id
1 'polypeptide(L)'
;MALPDHNRQRKAAVIRTRSVSLVRSAQQQIKRLVDKAEREAKKKAEAEAKAAAAAKAAEERKAKAAEETKAAEDLFAELVDARLKTLDWEPALRQLQRLLDDTETPEGREEVRAQMTKVQYMQELQKLFIQKAKGFKFKDGTEVVAVDAKAITLQHVRTVKGKKIPERAQKIDWSRFYGKKENVGYMNQLLNRLVRKGRDTLRTGPLPWSKQMLGAALTLQLLYTEVEGAAEFAPVFVKEAVAGFEDCAKWAQKWFPDVKVEVE
;
A
#
# COMPACT_ATOMS: atom_id res chain seq x y z
N MET A 1 -105.85 7.81 30.75
CA MET A 1 -104.94 6.90 30.07
C MET A 1 -103.88 7.68 29.30
N ALA A 2 -102.69 7.87 29.89
CA ALA A 2 -101.61 8.50 29.16
C ALA A 2 -100.25 8.00 29.77
N LEU A 3 -99.79 6.80 29.39
CA LEU A 3 -98.51 6.25 29.85
C LEU A 3 -97.66 5.44 28.79
N PRO A 4 -97.83 5.65 27.47
CA PRO A 4 -96.91 5.04 26.52
C PRO A 4 -95.72 5.93 26.08
N ASP A 5 -95.86 7.26 26.17
CA ASP A 5 -94.88 8.18 25.52
C ASP A 5 -93.56 8.36 26.32
N HIS A 6 -93.63 8.25 27.62
CA HIS A 6 -92.44 8.46 28.43
C HIS A 6 -91.36 7.37 28.29
N ASN A 7 -91.74 6.16 27.99
CA ASN A 7 -90.84 5.04 27.78
C ASN A 7 -90.15 5.09 26.40
N ARG A 8 -90.82 5.62 25.39
CA ARG A 8 -90.24 5.88 24.05
C ARG A 8 -89.19 7.00 24.12
N GLN A 9 -89.51 8.11 24.82
CA GLN A 9 -88.56 9.22 24.98
C GLN A 9 -87.31 8.83 25.78
N ARG A 10 -87.45 8.02 26.83
CA ARG A 10 -86.28 7.49 27.58
C ARG A 10 -85.44 6.57 26.71
N LYS A 11 -86.06 5.68 25.92
CA LYS A 11 -85.27 4.80 25.02
C LYS A 11 -84.57 5.60 23.92
N ALA A 12 -85.21 6.61 23.32
CA ALA A 12 -84.60 7.49 22.33
C ALA A 12 -83.45 8.32 22.91
N ALA A 13 -83.51 8.81 24.18
CA ALA A 13 -82.43 9.52 24.87
C ALA A 13 -81.25 8.61 25.15
N VAL A 14 -81.48 7.38 25.56
CA VAL A 14 -80.37 6.39 25.82
C VAL A 14 -79.67 6.01 24.52
N ILE A 15 -80.41 5.85 23.42
CA ILE A 15 -79.81 5.56 22.09
C ILE A 15 -78.97 6.75 21.61
N ARG A 16 -79.48 7.99 21.74
CA ARG A 16 -78.67 9.19 21.39
C ARG A 16 -77.43 9.35 22.20
N THR A 17 -77.47 9.11 23.55
CA THR A 17 -76.32 9.21 24.40
C THR A 17 -75.24 8.13 24.08
N ARG A 18 -75.68 6.90 23.76
CA ARG A 18 -74.77 5.80 23.33
C ARG A 18 -74.16 6.10 21.97
N SER A 19 -74.93 6.62 21.00
CA SER A 19 -74.40 6.95 19.67
C SER A 19 -73.35 8.11 19.76
N VAL A 20 -73.59 9.13 20.59
CA VAL A 20 -72.65 10.23 20.82
C VAL A 20 -71.37 9.73 21.47
N SER A 21 -71.47 8.83 22.44
CA SER A 21 -70.27 8.25 23.10
C SER A 21 -69.47 7.37 22.15
N LEU A 22 -70.09 6.58 21.29
CA LEU A 22 -69.46 5.77 20.26
C LEU A 22 -68.72 6.64 19.21
N VAL A 23 -69.36 7.72 18.74
CA VAL A 23 -68.73 8.66 17.82
C VAL A 23 -67.50 9.34 18.46
N ARG A 24 -67.59 9.78 19.70
CA ARG A 24 -66.43 10.35 20.45
C ARG A 24 -65.30 9.34 20.61
N SER A 25 -65.63 8.10 20.93
CA SER A 25 -64.63 7.03 21.05
C SER A 25 -63.93 6.74 19.72
N ALA A 26 -64.73 6.66 18.63
CA ALA A 26 -64.18 6.47 17.31
C ALA A 26 -63.25 7.64 16.86
N GLN A 27 -63.66 8.88 17.13
CA GLN A 27 -62.85 10.07 16.85
C GLN A 27 -61.53 10.05 17.65
N GLN A 28 -61.53 9.64 18.93
CA GLN A 28 -60.32 9.51 19.74
C GLN A 28 -59.41 8.40 19.20
N GLN A 29 -59.95 7.29 18.74
CA GLN A 29 -59.18 6.21 18.14
C GLN A 29 -58.52 6.65 16.82
N ILE A 30 -59.29 7.32 15.97
CA ILE A 30 -58.78 7.88 14.68
C ILE A 30 -57.61 8.85 15.00
N LYS A 31 -57.80 9.78 15.94
CA LYS A 31 -56.76 10.73 16.32
C LYS A 31 -55.47 10.00 16.79
N ARG A 32 -55.60 8.98 17.65
CA ARG A 32 -54.45 8.17 18.10
C ARG A 32 -53.74 7.46 16.96
N LEU A 33 -54.47 6.95 15.98
CA LEU A 33 -53.88 6.28 14.79
C LEU A 33 -53.16 7.28 13.89
N VAL A 34 -53.72 8.47 13.68
CA VAL A 34 -53.11 9.56 12.92
C VAL A 34 -51.83 10.02 13.61
N ASP A 35 -51.86 10.32 14.92
CA ASP A 35 -50.70 10.74 15.71
C ASP A 35 -49.58 9.66 15.70
N LYS A 36 -49.98 8.38 15.69
CA LYS A 36 -49.02 7.25 15.61
C LYS A 36 -48.39 7.20 14.22
N ALA A 37 -49.21 7.30 13.15
CA ALA A 37 -48.71 7.27 11.79
C ALA A 37 -47.76 8.45 11.48
N GLU A 38 -48.10 9.65 11.98
CA GLU A 38 -47.21 10.83 11.85
C GLU A 38 -45.87 10.64 12.56
N ARG A 39 -45.88 10.08 13.78
CA ARG A 39 -44.63 9.76 14.54
C ARG A 39 -43.78 8.71 13.83
N GLU A 40 -44.42 7.69 13.25
CA GLU A 40 -43.71 6.65 12.48
C GLU A 40 -43.13 7.22 11.18
N ALA A 41 -43.91 8.04 10.45
CA ALA A 41 -43.44 8.74 9.26
C ALA A 41 -42.24 9.66 9.54
N LYS A 42 -42.32 10.43 10.65
CA LYS A 42 -41.21 11.30 11.08
C LYS A 42 -39.96 10.51 11.44
N LYS A 43 -40.10 9.42 12.18
CA LYS A 43 -38.96 8.52 12.51
C LYS A 43 -38.33 7.91 11.26
N LYS A 44 -39.17 7.51 10.29
CA LYS A 44 -38.66 6.94 9.03
C LYS A 44 -37.94 8.00 8.21
N ALA A 45 -38.46 9.21 8.09
CA ALA A 45 -37.80 10.31 7.41
C ALA A 45 -36.45 10.71 8.06
N GLU A 46 -36.43 10.75 9.40
CA GLU A 46 -35.17 11.01 10.14
C GLU A 46 -34.12 9.89 9.94
N ALA A 47 -34.56 8.62 9.91
CA ALA A 47 -33.68 7.49 9.64
C ALA A 47 -33.13 7.50 8.21
N GLU A 48 -33.98 7.81 7.22
CA GLU A 48 -33.60 7.95 5.82
C GLU A 48 -32.61 9.12 5.63
N ALA A 49 -32.84 10.26 6.26
CA ALA A 49 -31.96 11.41 6.22
C ALA A 49 -30.58 11.10 6.83
N LYS A 50 -30.55 10.39 7.98
CA LYS A 50 -29.30 9.94 8.60
C LYS A 50 -28.54 8.93 7.71
N ALA A 51 -29.26 7.99 7.10
CA ALA A 51 -28.65 7.02 6.19
C ALA A 51 -28.06 7.70 4.94
N ALA A 52 -28.78 8.66 4.35
CA ALA A 52 -28.30 9.43 3.21
C ALA A 52 -27.06 10.28 3.57
N ALA A 53 -27.05 10.93 4.74
CA ALA A 53 -25.91 11.69 5.21
C ALA A 53 -24.69 10.79 5.48
N ALA A 54 -24.89 9.61 6.07
CA ALA A 54 -23.82 8.64 6.31
C ALA A 54 -23.27 8.07 4.99
N ALA A 55 -24.14 7.80 3.99
CA ALA A 55 -23.70 7.35 2.68
C ALA A 55 -22.84 8.41 1.96
N LYS A 56 -23.27 9.67 2.00
CA LYS A 56 -22.50 10.78 1.42
C LYS A 56 -21.14 10.97 2.10
N ALA A 57 -21.11 10.94 3.43
CA ALA A 57 -19.83 11.01 4.18
C ALA A 57 -18.90 9.83 3.87
N ALA A 58 -19.46 8.63 3.65
CA ALA A 58 -18.67 7.47 3.27
C ALA A 58 -18.08 7.60 1.85
N GLU A 59 -18.81 8.17 0.90
CA GLU A 59 -18.32 8.46 -0.45
C GLU A 59 -17.22 9.52 -0.43
N GLU A 60 -17.42 10.62 0.29
CA GLU A 60 -16.42 11.68 0.45
C GLU A 60 -15.11 11.13 1.07
N ARG A 61 -15.23 10.27 2.07
CA ARG A 61 -14.07 9.61 2.68
C ARG A 61 -13.35 8.68 1.71
N LYS A 62 -14.09 7.90 0.90
CA LYS A 62 -13.48 7.04 -0.13
C LYS A 62 -12.76 7.85 -1.21
N ALA A 63 -13.37 8.95 -1.66
CA ALA A 63 -12.74 9.83 -2.64
C ALA A 63 -11.45 10.43 -2.11
N LYS A 64 -11.45 10.91 -0.86
CA LYS A 64 -10.26 11.44 -0.20
C LYS A 64 -9.17 10.37 -0.03
N ALA A 65 -9.53 9.15 0.37
CA ALA A 65 -8.57 8.05 0.49
C ALA A 65 -7.93 7.70 -0.86
N ALA A 66 -8.70 7.71 -1.94
CA ALA A 66 -8.16 7.46 -3.29
C ALA A 66 -7.21 8.59 -3.74
N GLU A 67 -7.53 9.85 -3.45
CA GLU A 67 -6.66 10.99 -3.73
C GLU A 67 -5.35 10.92 -2.96
N GLU A 68 -5.39 10.65 -1.66
CA GLU A 68 -4.19 10.51 -0.82
C GLU A 68 -3.32 9.31 -1.23
N THR A 69 -3.94 8.18 -1.61
CA THR A 69 -3.22 7.01 -2.14
C THR A 69 -2.49 7.38 -3.43
N LYS A 70 -3.16 8.04 -4.35
CA LYS A 70 -2.56 8.49 -5.60
C LYS A 70 -1.43 9.49 -5.37
N ALA A 71 -1.60 10.44 -4.46
CA ALA A 71 -0.55 11.40 -4.10
C ALA A 71 0.72 10.69 -3.57
N ALA A 72 0.56 9.61 -2.80
CA ALA A 72 1.69 8.82 -2.32
C ALA A 72 2.42 8.08 -3.46
N GLU A 73 1.68 7.53 -4.42
CA GLU A 73 2.24 6.86 -5.61
C GLU A 73 2.96 7.86 -6.52
N ASP A 74 2.36 9.02 -6.79
CA ASP A 74 2.90 10.07 -7.64
C ASP A 74 4.20 10.63 -7.03
N LEU A 75 4.20 10.96 -5.72
CA LEU A 75 5.40 11.39 -5.02
C LEU A 75 6.50 10.33 -5.07
N PHE A 76 6.17 9.07 -4.85
CA PHE A 76 7.16 8.00 -4.90
C PHE A 76 7.77 7.86 -6.31
N ALA A 77 6.98 7.94 -7.37
CA ALA A 77 7.46 7.91 -8.74
C ALA A 77 8.44 9.08 -9.03
N GLU A 78 8.11 10.29 -8.57
CA GLU A 78 9.02 11.44 -8.65
C GLU A 78 10.33 11.19 -7.88
N LEU A 79 10.24 10.63 -6.68
CA LEU A 79 11.41 10.33 -5.85
C LEU A 79 12.32 9.27 -6.47
N VAL A 80 11.80 8.30 -7.23
CA VAL A 80 12.61 7.30 -7.93
C VAL A 80 13.60 8.00 -8.85
N ASP A 81 13.16 8.94 -9.67
CA ASP A 81 14.00 9.65 -10.61
C ASP A 81 14.87 10.72 -9.95
N ALA A 82 14.32 11.50 -9.06
CA ALA A 82 15.01 12.64 -8.46
C ALA A 82 16.02 12.25 -7.36
N ARG A 83 15.80 11.12 -6.65
CA ARG A 83 16.55 10.79 -5.43
C ARG A 83 17.07 9.35 -5.35
N LEU A 84 16.24 8.36 -5.68
CA LEU A 84 16.61 6.97 -5.43
C LEU A 84 17.69 6.49 -6.38
N LYS A 85 17.71 6.91 -7.63
CA LYS A 85 18.78 6.60 -8.61
C LYS A 85 20.14 7.15 -8.17
N THR A 86 20.17 8.23 -7.37
CA THR A 86 21.38 8.79 -6.78
C THR A 86 21.65 8.33 -5.36
N LEU A 87 20.82 7.40 -4.83
CA LEU A 87 20.88 6.85 -3.48
C LEU A 87 20.70 7.90 -2.36
N ASP A 88 19.92 8.92 -2.62
CA ASP A 88 19.63 10.01 -1.72
C ASP A 88 18.45 9.65 -0.79
N TRP A 89 18.61 8.57 -0.04
CA TRP A 89 17.57 7.90 0.75
C TRP A 89 16.95 8.80 1.83
N GLU A 90 17.78 9.53 2.56
CA GLU A 90 17.31 10.34 3.68
C GLU A 90 16.39 11.50 3.26
N PRO A 91 16.69 12.29 2.20
CA PRO A 91 15.74 13.26 1.68
C PRO A 91 14.45 12.65 1.17
N ALA A 92 14.51 11.47 0.51
CA ALA A 92 13.33 10.78 0.04
C ALA A 92 12.42 10.35 1.23
N LEU A 93 13.00 9.75 2.25
CA LEU A 93 12.25 9.36 3.46
C LEU A 93 11.64 10.56 4.18
N ARG A 94 12.36 11.70 4.25
CA ARG A 94 11.82 12.94 4.85
C ARG A 94 10.63 13.50 4.07
N GLN A 95 10.61 13.42 2.74
CA GLN A 95 9.48 13.87 1.94
C GLN A 95 8.26 12.96 2.13
N LEU A 96 8.46 11.64 2.13
CA LEU A 96 7.40 10.68 2.43
C LEU A 96 6.87 10.84 3.88
N GLN A 97 7.75 11.14 4.84
CA GLN A 97 7.31 11.39 6.22
C GLN A 97 6.41 12.64 6.32
N ARG A 98 6.74 13.74 5.62
CA ARG A 98 5.88 14.92 5.56
C ARG A 98 4.51 14.59 4.96
N LEU A 99 4.49 13.85 3.85
CA LEU A 99 3.23 13.40 3.27
C LEU A 99 2.43 12.54 4.25
N LEU A 100 3.10 11.65 5.01
CA LEU A 100 2.44 10.84 6.03
C LEU A 100 1.79 11.69 7.14
N ASP A 101 2.46 12.77 7.54
CA ASP A 101 1.95 13.68 8.57
C ASP A 101 0.72 14.46 8.07
N ASP A 102 0.69 14.81 6.78
CA ASP A 102 -0.41 15.53 6.13
C ASP A 102 -1.58 14.62 5.71
N THR A 103 -1.38 13.28 5.66
CA THR A 103 -2.39 12.30 5.24
C THR A 103 -3.37 12.02 6.39
N GLU A 104 -4.67 12.13 6.12
CA GLU A 104 -5.72 11.98 7.13
C GLU A 104 -6.34 10.57 7.14
N THR A 105 -6.51 9.94 5.97
CA THR A 105 -7.19 8.64 5.88
C THR A 105 -6.27 7.48 6.26
N PRO A 106 -6.79 6.43 6.92
CA PRO A 106 -6.00 5.24 7.23
C PRO A 106 -5.41 4.56 6.00
N GLU A 107 -6.18 4.50 4.91
CA GLU A 107 -5.80 3.90 3.63
C GLU A 107 -4.64 4.67 2.99
N GLY A 108 -4.74 6.00 2.93
CA GLY A 108 -3.66 6.87 2.45
C GLY A 108 -2.40 6.72 3.29
N ARG A 109 -2.52 6.72 4.63
CA ARG A 109 -1.38 6.50 5.54
C ARG A 109 -0.72 5.14 5.35
N GLU A 110 -1.51 4.10 5.09
CA GLU A 110 -0.96 2.75 4.80
C GLU A 110 -0.16 2.78 3.49
N GLU A 111 -0.65 3.49 2.46
CA GLU A 111 0.08 3.61 1.20
C GLU A 111 1.40 4.37 1.37
N VAL A 112 1.39 5.54 2.03
CA VAL A 112 2.65 6.28 2.28
C VAL A 112 3.66 5.41 3.04
N ARG A 113 3.23 4.66 4.06
CA ARG A 113 4.10 3.72 4.79
C ARG A 113 4.64 2.61 3.88
N ALA A 114 3.83 2.12 2.94
CA ALA A 114 4.27 1.14 1.95
C ALA A 114 5.41 1.69 1.08
N GLN A 115 5.29 2.92 0.60
CA GLN A 115 6.34 3.58 -0.18
C GLN A 115 7.61 3.82 0.66
N MET A 116 7.48 4.26 1.91
CA MET A 116 8.63 4.38 2.83
C MET A 116 9.33 3.03 3.03
N THR A 117 8.57 1.95 3.15
CA THR A 117 9.12 0.60 3.32
C THR A 117 9.92 0.16 2.09
N LYS A 118 9.47 0.48 0.87
CA LYS A 118 10.26 0.24 -0.35
C LYS A 118 11.63 0.92 -0.30
N VAL A 119 11.65 2.20 0.06
CA VAL A 119 12.91 2.97 0.19
C VAL A 119 13.83 2.33 1.24
N GLN A 120 13.30 1.96 2.40
CA GLN A 120 14.07 1.32 3.47
C GLN A 120 14.69 0.00 3.02
N TYR A 121 13.96 -0.85 2.28
CA TYR A 121 14.47 -2.14 1.81
C TYR A 121 15.59 -1.96 0.78
N MET A 122 15.47 -1.00 -0.13
CA MET A 122 16.54 -0.66 -1.07
C MET A 122 17.77 -0.06 -0.36
N GLN A 123 17.56 0.80 0.65
CA GLN A 123 18.64 1.36 1.47
C GLN A 123 19.42 0.27 2.20
N GLU A 124 18.74 -0.70 2.80
CA GLU A 124 19.39 -1.82 3.49
C GLU A 124 20.15 -2.73 2.52
N LEU A 125 19.66 -2.95 1.32
CA LEU A 125 20.41 -3.63 0.27
C LEU A 125 21.70 -2.87 -0.08
N GLN A 126 21.63 -1.55 -0.20
CA GLN A 126 22.80 -0.72 -0.49
C GLN A 126 23.84 -0.79 0.64
N LYS A 127 23.41 -0.78 1.90
CA LYS A 127 24.30 -1.00 3.06
C LYS A 127 25.01 -2.35 2.97
N LEU A 128 24.28 -3.41 2.56
CA LEU A 128 24.88 -4.74 2.35
C LEU A 128 25.97 -4.69 1.26
N PHE A 129 25.76 -4.00 0.14
CA PHE A 129 26.78 -3.85 -0.89
C PHE A 129 28.02 -3.12 -0.38
N ILE A 130 27.84 -2.01 0.34
CA ILE A 130 28.94 -1.27 0.94
C ILE A 130 29.79 -2.17 1.86
N GLN A 131 29.16 -3.02 2.64
CA GLN A 131 29.83 -3.89 3.60
C GLN A 131 30.48 -5.12 2.98
N LYS A 132 29.89 -5.72 1.94
CA LYS A 132 30.22 -7.07 1.47
C LYS A 132 30.68 -7.15 0.01
N ALA A 133 30.53 -6.11 -0.81
CA ALA A 133 30.86 -6.21 -2.22
C ALA A 133 32.36 -6.02 -2.51
N LYS A 134 33.13 -5.38 -1.64
CA LYS A 134 34.59 -5.23 -1.83
C LYS A 134 35.26 -6.58 -1.99
N GLY A 135 36.12 -6.72 -2.99
CA GLY A 135 36.83 -7.97 -3.34
C GLY A 135 35.96 -8.96 -4.14
N PHE A 136 34.73 -8.60 -4.49
CA PHE A 136 33.89 -9.44 -5.33
C PHE A 136 34.46 -9.51 -6.76
N LYS A 137 34.59 -10.74 -7.27
CA LYS A 137 35.05 -10.99 -8.66
C LYS A 137 33.90 -11.48 -9.52
N PHE A 138 33.64 -10.75 -10.61
CA PHE A 138 32.68 -11.12 -11.64
C PHE A 138 33.22 -12.23 -12.55
N LYS A 139 32.33 -12.84 -13.34
CA LYS A 139 32.68 -13.96 -14.23
C LYS A 139 33.73 -13.58 -15.28
N ASP A 140 33.73 -12.34 -15.75
CA ASP A 140 34.70 -11.81 -16.72
C ASP A 140 36.08 -11.48 -16.08
N GLY A 141 36.19 -11.61 -14.76
CA GLY A 141 37.39 -11.29 -14.00
C GLY A 141 37.44 -9.86 -13.46
N THR A 142 36.47 -9.01 -13.80
CA THR A 142 36.33 -7.68 -13.21
C THR A 142 36.19 -7.79 -11.69
N GLU A 143 36.85 -6.94 -10.93
CA GLU A 143 36.85 -6.96 -9.46
C GLU A 143 36.27 -5.66 -8.89
N VAL A 144 35.48 -5.78 -7.83
CA VAL A 144 35.04 -4.63 -7.03
C VAL A 144 36.15 -4.27 -6.05
N VAL A 145 36.88 -3.21 -6.32
CA VAL A 145 38.02 -2.79 -5.46
C VAL A 145 37.60 -1.88 -4.32
N ALA A 146 36.52 -1.11 -4.52
CA ALA A 146 35.93 -0.28 -3.48
C ALA A 146 34.42 -0.05 -3.72
N VAL A 147 33.69 0.14 -2.63
CA VAL A 147 32.28 0.55 -2.64
C VAL A 147 32.07 1.57 -1.56
N ASP A 148 31.41 2.67 -1.89
CA ASP A 148 30.97 3.69 -0.94
C ASP A 148 29.50 4.08 -1.21
N ALA A 149 28.96 5.00 -0.40
CA ALA A 149 27.57 5.44 -0.54
C ALA A 149 27.26 6.11 -1.89
N LYS A 150 28.29 6.63 -2.59
CA LYS A 150 28.14 7.40 -3.83
C LYS A 150 28.53 6.62 -5.07
N ALA A 151 29.42 5.64 -4.95
CA ALA A 151 30.02 4.98 -6.09
C ALA A 151 30.48 3.55 -5.83
N ILE A 152 30.61 2.79 -6.90
CA ILE A 152 31.32 1.52 -6.95
C ILE A 152 32.58 1.69 -7.79
N THR A 153 33.69 1.09 -7.36
CA THR A 153 34.95 1.14 -8.11
C THR A 153 35.24 -0.25 -8.66
N LEU A 154 35.28 -0.36 -9.98
CA LEU A 154 35.54 -1.60 -10.71
C LEU A 154 36.93 -1.58 -11.31
N GLN A 155 37.62 -2.70 -11.20
CA GLN A 155 38.87 -2.96 -11.91
C GLN A 155 38.64 -4.05 -12.96
N HIS A 156 38.61 -3.65 -14.22
CA HIS A 156 38.47 -4.57 -15.34
C HIS A 156 39.77 -5.32 -15.60
N VAL A 157 39.66 -6.48 -16.25
CA VAL A 157 40.79 -7.32 -16.62
C VAL A 157 40.81 -7.49 -18.13
N ARG A 158 41.90 -7.09 -18.75
CA ARG A 158 42.11 -7.29 -20.19
C ARG A 158 43.02 -8.51 -20.42
N THR A 159 42.68 -9.34 -21.38
CA THR A 159 43.52 -10.46 -21.77
C THR A 159 44.42 -10.04 -22.94
N VAL A 160 45.75 -10.07 -22.72
CA VAL A 160 46.75 -9.76 -23.72
C VAL A 160 47.67 -10.98 -23.85
N LYS A 161 47.73 -11.58 -25.03
CA LYS A 161 48.54 -12.77 -25.32
C LYS A 161 48.33 -13.89 -24.28
N GLY A 162 47.08 -14.15 -23.89
CA GLY A 162 46.71 -15.18 -22.91
C GLY A 162 46.96 -14.83 -21.43
N LYS A 163 47.56 -13.68 -21.15
CA LYS A 163 47.77 -13.19 -19.78
C LYS A 163 46.72 -12.20 -19.39
N LYS A 164 46.13 -12.38 -18.20
CA LYS A 164 45.18 -11.46 -17.59
C LYS A 164 45.92 -10.27 -16.97
N ILE A 165 45.69 -9.08 -17.47
CA ILE A 165 46.33 -7.84 -17.00
C ILE A 165 45.22 -6.94 -16.43
N PRO A 166 45.27 -6.54 -15.14
CA PRO A 166 44.32 -5.61 -14.59
C PRO A 166 44.45 -4.23 -15.23
N GLU A 167 43.35 -3.63 -15.57
CA GLU A 167 43.26 -2.25 -16.05
C GLU A 167 43.25 -1.28 -14.87
N ARG A 168 43.31 0.03 -15.17
CA ARG A 168 43.15 1.06 -14.14
C ARG A 168 41.75 0.97 -13.54
N ALA A 169 41.66 0.97 -12.22
CA ALA A 169 40.37 0.97 -11.52
C ALA A 169 39.54 2.20 -11.88
N GLN A 170 38.27 1.98 -12.21
CA GLN A 170 37.33 3.02 -12.61
C GLN A 170 36.28 3.20 -11.52
N LYS A 171 36.18 4.42 -11.00
CA LYS A 171 35.10 4.82 -10.10
C LYS A 171 33.87 5.18 -10.94
N ILE A 172 32.72 4.55 -10.64
CA ILE A 172 31.45 4.71 -11.33
C ILE A 172 30.42 5.14 -10.30
N ASP A 173 29.83 6.30 -10.46
CA ASP A 173 28.74 6.76 -9.62
C ASP A 173 27.53 5.83 -9.74
N TRP A 174 26.79 5.62 -8.68
CA TRP A 174 25.64 4.70 -8.68
C TRP A 174 24.60 5.05 -9.74
N SER A 175 24.31 6.35 -9.96
CA SER A 175 23.40 6.79 -11.02
C SER A 175 23.84 6.32 -12.40
N ARG A 176 25.14 6.39 -12.70
CA ARG A 176 25.72 5.86 -13.95
C ARG A 176 25.74 4.33 -13.96
N PHE A 177 25.97 3.70 -12.82
CA PHE A 177 25.96 2.25 -12.71
C PHE A 177 24.59 1.67 -13.02
N TYR A 178 23.53 2.27 -12.51
CA TYR A 178 22.14 1.89 -12.79
C TYR A 178 21.68 2.25 -14.22
N GLY A 179 22.16 3.34 -14.78
CA GLY A 179 21.76 3.80 -16.12
C GLY A 179 22.39 3.05 -17.30
N LYS A 180 23.25 2.03 -17.08
CA LYS A 180 23.95 1.32 -18.16
C LYS A 180 23.52 -0.14 -18.24
N LYS A 181 23.06 -0.56 -19.43
CA LYS A 181 22.64 -1.95 -19.74
C LYS A 181 23.73 -2.99 -19.41
N GLU A 182 24.98 -2.70 -19.71
CA GLU A 182 26.13 -3.55 -19.42
C GLU A 182 26.30 -3.85 -17.92
N ASN A 183 25.89 -2.97 -17.05
CA ASN A 183 26.02 -3.12 -15.60
C ASN A 183 24.91 -4.00 -14.97
N VAL A 184 23.81 -4.28 -15.69
CA VAL A 184 22.75 -5.19 -15.23
C VAL A 184 23.33 -6.57 -14.91
N GLY A 185 24.22 -7.07 -15.78
CA GLY A 185 24.88 -8.35 -15.57
C GLY A 185 25.74 -8.36 -14.30
N TYR A 186 26.43 -7.26 -13.99
CA TYR A 186 27.21 -7.11 -12.74
C TYR A 186 26.28 -7.02 -11.53
N MET A 187 25.22 -6.21 -11.59
CA MET A 187 24.24 -6.12 -10.52
C MET A 187 23.60 -7.49 -10.22
N ASN A 188 23.15 -8.18 -11.25
CA ASN A 188 22.55 -9.51 -11.07
C ASN A 188 23.53 -10.52 -10.45
N GLN A 189 24.83 -10.49 -10.81
CA GLN A 189 25.83 -11.32 -10.18
C GLN A 189 26.04 -10.95 -8.69
N LEU A 190 26.10 -9.65 -8.35
CA LEU A 190 26.16 -9.17 -6.97
C LEU A 190 24.96 -9.64 -6.17
N LEU A 191 23.74 -9.42 -6.68
CA LEU A 191 22.51 -9.83 -6.03
C LEU A 191 22.46 -11.34 -5.82
N ASN A 192 22.75 -12.13 -6.83
CA ASN A 192 22.74 -13.58 -6.72
C ASN A 192 23.74 -14.10 -5.69
N ARG A 193 24.93 -13.52 -5.61
CA ARG A 193 25.96 -14.02 -4.69
C ARG A 193 25.84 -13.47 -3.28
N LEU A 194 25.55 -12.18 -3.14
CA LEU A 194 25.48 -11.54 -1.83
C LEU A 194 24.14 -11.74 -1.16
N VAL A 195 23.05 -11.79 -1.91
CA VAL A 195 21.71 -11.94 -1.36
C VAL A 195 21.27 -13.40 -1.39
N ARG A 196 21.16 -14.03 -2.58
CA ARG A 196 20.65 -15.41 -2.70
C ARG A 196 21.57 -16.46 -2.06
N LYS A 197 22.86 -16.45 -2.39
CA LYS A 197 23.83 -17.42 -1.85
C LYS A 197 24.35 -17.06 -0.47
N GLY A 198 24.15 -15.83 -0.05
CA GLY A 198 24.47 -15.35 1.30
C GLY A 198 23.45 -15.78 2.37
N ARG A 199 22.41 -16.53 2.01
CA ARG A 199 21.31 -16.96 2.89
C ARG A 199 21.80 -17.46 4.26
N ASP A 200 22.81 -18.27 4.29
CA ASP A 200 23.29 -18.88 5.54
C ASP A 200 24.12 -17.90 6.40
N THR A 201 24.78 -16.92 5.76
CA THR A 201 25.54 -15.88 6.44
C THR A 201 24.72 -14.66 6.83
N LEU A 202 23.57 -14.44 6.18
CA LEU A 202 22.68 -13.31 6.42
C LEU A 202 21.61 -13.57 7.49
N ARG A 203 21.46 -14.81 7.97
CA ARG A 203 20.52 -15.18 9.04
C ARG A 203 20.73 -14.40 10.34
N THR A 204 21.92 -13.85 10.56
CA THR A 204 22.30 -13.10 11.75
C THR A 204 22.35 -11.58 11.56
N GLY A 205 21.96 -11.08 10.39
CA GLY A 205 21.95 -9.64 10.08
C GLY A 205 20.74 -8.90 10.67
N PRO A 206 20.78 -7.54 10.71
CA PRO A 206 19.72 -6.72 11.29
C PRO A 206 18.38 -6.76 10.52
N LEU A 207 18.39 -7.26 9.27
CA LEU A 207 17.18 -7.50 8.49
C LEU A 207 17.04 -8.97 8.13
N PRO A 208 15.83 -9.53 8.22
CA PRO A 208 15.56 -10.86 7.69
C PRO A 208 15.94 -10.90 6.20
N TRP A 209 16.60 -11.99 5.81
CA TRP A 209 17.04 -12.26 4.43
C TRP A 209 15.98 -12.01 3.36
N SER A 210 14.72 -12.35 3.62
CA SER A 210 13.59 -12.10 2.73
C SER A 210 13.36 -10.61 2.41
N LYS A 211 13.60 -9.71 3.36
CA LYS A 211 13.50 -8.26 3.12
C LYS A 211 14.59 -7.77 2.18
N GLN A 212 15.79 -8.34 2.26
CA GLN A 212 16.87 -8.06 1.32
C GLN A 212 16.57 -8.59 -0.09
N MET A 213 15.88 -9.73 -0.19
CA MET A 213 15.40 -10.26 -1.46
C MET A 213 14.36 -9.34 -2.11
N LEU A 214 13.39 -8.85 -1.35
CA LEU A 214 12.44 -7.84 -1.86
C LEU A 214 13.13 -6.52 -2.23
N GLY A 215 14.10 -6.07 -1.44
CA GLY A 215 14.94 -4.92 -1.77
C GLY A 215 15.70 -5.10 -3.08
N ALA A 216 16.20 -6.31 -3.36
CA ALA A 216 16.84 -6.66 -4.63
C ALA A 216 15.85 -6.60 -5.82
N ALA A 217 14.65 -7.16 -5.66
CA ALA A 217 13.60 -7.10 -6.66
C ALA A 217 13.20 -5.65 -6.97
N LEU A 218 12.98 -4.83 -5.93
CA LEU A 218 12.67 -3.40 -6.06
C LEU A 218 13.78 -2.64 -6.77
N THR A 219 15.04 -2.90 -6.42
CA THR A 219 16.19 -2.26 -7.09
C THR A 219 16.20 -2.57 -8.58
N LEU A 220 15.99 -3.82 -8.97
CA LEU A 220 15.94 -4.21 -10.38
C LEU A 220 14.75 -3.59 -11.12
N GLN A 221 13.59 -3.52 -10.47
CA GLN A 221 12.38 -2.99 -11.10
C GLN A 221 12.39 -1.46 -11.19
N LEU A 222 12.86 -0.76 -10.17
CA LEU A 222 12.70 0.70 -10.06
C LEU A 222 13.93 1.47 -10.53
N LEU A 223 15.14 0.96 -10.31
CA LEU A 223 16.36 1.69 -10.66
C LEU A 223 16.91 1.35 -12.04
N TYR A 224 16.42 0.27 -12.64
CA TYR A 224 16.79 -0.16 -14.00
C TYR A 224 15.63 -0.06 -15.00
N THR A 225 14.65 0.81 -14.78
CA THR A 225 13.45 0.94 -15.63
C THR A 225 13.77 1.20 -17.11
N GLU A 226 14.85 1.94 -17.37
CA GLU A 226 15.28 2.27 -18.74
C GLU A 226 16.16 1.18 -19.37
N VAL A 227 16.45 0.10 -18.63
CA VAL A 227 17.33 -0.97 -19.07
C VAL A 227 16.51 -2.22 -19.35
N GLU A 228 16.31 -2.50 -20.62
CA GLU A 228 15.61 -3.68 -21.12
C GLU A 228 16.17 -4.98 -20.50
N GLY A 229 15.29 -5.85 -20.01
CA GLY A 229 15.64 -7.15 -19.42
C GLY A 229 16.04 -7.10 -17.94
N ALA A 230 16.22 -5.92 -17.31
CA ALA A 230 16.57 -5.87 -15.89
C ALA A 230 15.43 -6.36 -14.98
N ALA A 231 14.20 -5.97 -15.29
CA ALA A 231 13.00 -6.37 -14.55
C ALA A 231 12.72 -7.88 -14.62
N GLU A 232 13.21 -8.58 -15.64
CA GLU A 232 13.02 -10.03 -15.79
C GLU A 232 13.66 -10.85 -14.67
N PHE A 233 14.64 -10.30 -13.97
CA PHE A 233 15.28 -10.96 -12.84
C PHE A 233 14.53 -10.76 -11.52
N ALA A 234 13.65 -9.74 -11.42
CA ALA A 234 12.94 -9.42 -10.18
C ALA A 234 12.06 -10.58 -9.66
N PRO A 235 11.29 -11.30 -10.51
CA PRO A 235 10.44 -12.41 -10.06
C PRO A 235 11.16 -13.51 -9.28
N VAL A 236 12.43 -13.78 -9.61
CA VAL A 236 13.22 -14.80 -8.91
C VAL A 236 13.44 -14.39 -7.44
N PHE A 237 13.76 -13.13 -7.20
CA PHE A 237 13.96 -12.61 -5.85
C PHE A 237 12.67 -12.53 -5.06
N VAL A 238 11.55 -12.17 -5.72
CA VAL A 238 10.22 -12.11 -5.10
C VAL A 238 9.78 -13.50 -4.63
N LYS A 239 9.85 -14.52 -5.49
CA LYS A 239 9.47 -15.89 -5.15
C LYS A 239 10.28 -16.45 -3.97
N GLU A 240 11.59 -16.23 -3.98
CA GLU A 240 12.44 -16.69 -2.88
C GLU A 240 12.20 -15.90 -1.57
N ALA A 241 11.82 -14.62 -1.64
CA ALA A 241 11.48 -13.83 -0.47
C ALA A 241 10.23 -14.37 0.24
N VAL A 242 9.21 -14.73 -0.54
CA VAL A 242 7.93 -15.23 -0.01
C VAL A 242 8.08 -16.63 0.59
N ALA A 243 8.85 -17.51 -0.04
CA ALA A 243 9.12 -18.86 0.49
C ALA A 243 9.83 -18.84 1.86
N GLY A 244 10.32 -17.68 2.32
CA GLY A 244 11.01 -17.53 3.60
C GLY A 244 10.19 -16.93 4.74
N PHE A 245 9.12 -16.14 4.45
CA PHE A 245 8.39 -15.40 5.49
C PHE A 245 7.01 -14.93 5.03
N GLU A 246 5.96 -15.21 5.83
CA GLU A 246 4.58 -14.78 5.57
C GLU A 246 4.41 -13.26 5.46
N ASP A 247 5.11 -12.49 6.30
CA ASP A 247 5.06 -11.01 6.24
C ASP A 247 5.50 -10.44 4.88
N CYS A 248 6.37 -11.15 4.16
CA CYS A 248 6.82 -10.73 2.83
C CYS A 248 5.79 -11.02 1.75
N ALA A 249 4.89 -11.99 1.92
CA ALA A 249 3.86 -12.32 0.95
C ALA A 249 2.93 -11.13 0.70
N LYS A 250 2.50 -10.44 1.77
CA LYS A 250 1.66 -9.23 1.66
C LYS A 250 2.32 -8.14 0.80
N TRP A 251 3.60 -7.87 1.05
CA TRP A 251 4.34 -6.86 0.30
C TRP A 251 4.66 -7.30 -1.13
N ALA A 252 4.98 -8.57 -1.32
CA ALA A 252 5.24 -9.15 -2.63
C ALA A 252 4.02 -9.05 -3.54
N GLN A 253 2.83 -9.42 -3.05
CA GLN A 253 1.57 -9.29 -3.80
C GLN A 253 1.24 -7.83 -4.13
N LYS A 254 1.45 -6.91 -3.19
CA LYS A 254 1.17 -5.49 -3.40
C LYS A 254 2.12 -4.84 -4.40
N TRP A 255 3.41 -5.15 -4.32
CA TRP A 255 4.44 -4.48 -5.14
C TRP A 255 4.74 -5.17 -6.46
N PHE A 256 4.41 -6.44 -6.58
CA PHE A 256 4.67 -7.28 -7.75
C PHE A 256 3.44 -8.11 -8.13
N PRO A 257 2.32 -7.46 -8.50
CA PRO A 257 1.04 -8.14 -8.73
C PRO A 257 1.11 -9.18 -9.84
N ASP A 258 2.01 -8.99 -10.82
CA ASP A 258 2.20 -9.89 -11.96
C ASP A 258 3.00 -11.16 -11.62
N VAL A 259 3.63 -11.19 -10.44
CA VAL A 259 4.42 -12.35 -10.01
C VAL A 259 3.51 -13.31 -9.24
N LYS A 260 3.18 -14.44 -9.86
CA LYS A 260 2.44 -15.51 -9.17
C LYS A 260 3.29 -16.07 -8.03
N VAL A 261 2.81 -15.83 -6.83
CA VAL A 261 3.41 -16.31 -5.59
C VAL A 261 2.50 -17.44 -5.08
N GLU A 262 3.00 -18.67 -5.11
CA GLU A 262 2.36 -19.79 -4.44
C GLU A 262 2.74 -19.69 -2.96
N VAL A 263 1.77 -19.40 -2.11
CA VAL A 263 1.91 -19.50 -0.65
C VAL A 263 1.53 -20.93 -0.31
N GLU A 264 2.53 -21.77 0.00
CA GLU A 264 2.31 -23.10 0.52
C GLU A 264 1.74 -23.07 1.95
#